data_2b71434ad7e03784cf4b5f62d99c3068
#
_entry.id   2b71434ad7e03784cf4b5f62d99c3068
#
_cell.length_a   1.000
_cell.length_b   1.000
_cell.length_c   1.000
_cell.angle_alpha   90.00
_cell.angle_beta   90.00
_cell.angle_gamma   90.00
#
_symmetry.space_group_name_H-M   'P 1'
#
loop_
_entity.id
_entity.type
_entity.pdbx_description
1 polymer ?
#
loop_
_entity_poly.entity_id
_entity_poly.type
_entity_poly.pdbx_seq_one_letter_code
_entity_poly.pdbx_strand_id
1 'polypeptide(L)'
;DTVHFIITVIAGGSSDSLNVNLNDILDAKLLDVAGATYAVDGVNKGSWTGSLSLGKIATGNSVTVDIWAKVLSSADRDVFNLVNVTSDEHPEGNTSNTTVHVRIVDLAVDKLVNNSVPKYLDMIEYTIVVVNNGPDKSFNVTVGDLLPDGVKFISSNGQYNPDTGVWFVGDLDNNESAILKIVVQVIKVGNITNNVNVTGTGHDTNLTNNNDSVSVSVPDCVILDISKVCLLY
;
A
#
# COMPACT_ATOMS: atom_id res chain seq x y z
N ASP A 1 -7.46 4.42 -0.75
CA ASP A 1 -8.72 3.69 -0.53
C ASP A 1 -9.91 4.66 -0.53
N THR A 2 -11.13 4.12 -0.72
CA THR A 2 -12.39 4.86 -0.65
C THR A 2 -13.23 4.26 0.47
N VAL A 3 -13.70 5.12 1.37
CA VAL A 3 -14.70 4.73 2.38
C VAL A 3 -16.09 4.93 1.84
N HIS A 4 -17.04 4.10 2.27
CA HIS A 4 -18.44 4.16 1.92
C HIS A 4 -19.26 4.16 3.21
N PHE A 5 -19.90 5.29 3.51
CA PHE A 5 -20.83 5.40 4.63
C PHE A 5 -22.25 5.17 4.12
N ILE A 6 -23.00 4.34 4.81
CA ILE A 6 -24.41 4.04 4.52
C ILE A 6 -25.24 4.53 5.72
N ILE A 7 -26.08 5.50 5.49
CA ILE A 7 -26.93 6.13 6.52
C ILE A 7 -28.38 5.81 6.18
N THR A 8 -29.09 5.16 7.09
CA THR A 8 -30.51 4.89 6.94
C THR A 8 -31.30 5.73 7.94
N VAL A 9 -32.14 6.63 7.41
CA VAL A 9 -33.04 7.47 8.20
C VAL A 9 -34.44 6.89 8.17
N ILE A 10 -35.02 6.60 9.33
CA ILE A 10 -36.32 5.92 9.47
C ILE A 10 -37.28 6.82 10.24
N ALA A 11 -38.47 7.06 9.70
CA ALA A 11 -39.59 7.67 10.40
C ALA A 11 -40.36 6.59 11.20
N GLY A 12 -39.88 6.26 12.41
CA GLY A 12 -40.38 5.15 13.24
C GLY A 12 -41.54 5.50 14.18
N GLY A 13 -42.01 6.77 14.18
CA GLY A 13 -43.07 7.24 15.06
C GLY A 13 -44.49 6.87 14.58
N SER A 14 -45.49 7.48 15.19
CA SER A 14 -46.91 7.32 14.82
C SER A 14 -47.41 8.34 13.78
N SER A 15 -46.54 9.28 13.40
CA SER A 15 -46.82 10.34 12.40
C SER A 15 -45.65 10.49 11.45
N ASP A 16 -45.89 11.14 10.33
CA ASP A 16 -44.87 11.51 9.36
C ASP A 16 -43.83 12.45 9.99
N SER A 17 -42.59 12.33 9.62
CA SER A 17 -41.52 13.29 9.98
C SER A 17 -41.40 14.35 8.90
N LEU A 18 -41.47 15.63 9.32
CA LEU A 18 -41.48 16.81 8.42
C LEU A 18 -40.12 17.52 8.47
N ASN A 19 -39.73 18.11 7.33
CA ASN A 19 -38.52 18.91 7.20
C ASN A 19 -37.26 18.15 7.73
N VAL A 20 -37.16 16.87 7.40
CA VAL A 20 -36.04 16.03 7.83
C VAL A 20 -34.75 16.53 7.19
N ASN A 21 -33.75 16.84 8.01
CA ASN A 21 -32.41 17.27 7.57
C ASN A 21 -31.36 16.35 8.15
N LEU A 22 -30.44 15.90 7.28
CA LEU A 22 -29.30 15.11 7.62
C LEU A 22 -28.03 15.97 7.57
N ASN A 23 -27.22 15.91 8.61
CA ASN A 23 -25.91 16.54 8.69
C ASN A 23 -24.84 15.48 8.97
N ASP A 24 -23.86 15.40 8.10
CA ASP A 24 -22.72 14.48 8.20
C ASP A 24 -21.47 15.20 7.67
N ILE A 25 -20.66 15.73 8.58
CA ILE A 25 -19.47 16.51 8.26
C ILE A 25 -18.27 15.58 8.30
N LEU A 26 -17.76 15.23 7.13
CA LEU A 26 -16.57 14.41 6.97
C LEU A 26 -15.31 15.12 7.50
N ASP A 27 -14.39 14.36 8.12
CA ASP A 27 -13.12 14.91 8.59
C ASP A 27 -12.19 15.25 7.41
N ALA A 28 -12.07 16.53 7.07
CA ALA A 28 -11.24 17.01 5.96
C ALA A 28 -9.73 16.81 6.16
N LYS A 29 -9.25 16.37 7.34
CA LYS A 29 -7.86 16.01 7.57
C LYS A 29 -7.56 14.57 7.15
N LEU A 30 -8.59 13.75 7.10
CA LEU A 30 -8.47 12.31 6.84
C LEU A 30 -9.11 11.90 5.52
N LEU A 31 -10.12 12.65 5.05
CA LEU A 31 -10.90 12.36 3.85
C LEU A 31 -10.84 13.50 2.84
N ASP A 32 -10.85 13.15 1.55
CA ASP A 32 -11.05 14.10 0.46
C ASP A 32 -12.52 14.53 0.40
N VAL A 33 -12.86 15.57 1.16
CA VAL A 33 -14.22 16.12 1.23
C VAL A 33 -14.63 16.78 -0.08
N ALA A 34 -13.70 17.42 -0.80
CA ALA A 34 -13.99 18.09 -2.07
C ALA A 34 -14.38 17.10 -3.19
N GLY A 35 -13.81 15.90 -3.14
CA GLY A 35 -14.12 14.82 -4.07
C GLY A 35 -15.24 13.87 -3.59
N ALA A 36 -15.82 14.10 -2.40
CA ALA A 36 -16.86 13.24 -1.86
C ALA A 36 -18.15 13.34 -2.69
N THR A 37 -18.79 12.19 -2.89
CA THR A 37 -20.05 12.08 -3.65
C THR A 37 -21.11 11.36 -2.83
N TYR A 38 -22.39 11.53 -3.21
CA TYR A 38 -23.48 10.84 -2.53
C TYR A 38 -24.58 10.36 -3.45
N ALA A 39 -25.35 9.39 -2.97
CA ALA A 39 -26.60 8.93 -3.57
C ALA A 39 -27.73 8.92 -2.53
N VAL A 40 -28.96 9.00 -2.98
CA VAL A 40 -30.16 8.83 -2.16
C VAL A 40 -30.99 7.72 -2.78
N ASP A 41 -31.32 6.70 -2.01
CA ASP A 41 -32.04 5.50 -2.44
C ASP A 41 -31.44 4.91 -3.73
N GLY A 42 -30.10 4.86 -3.79
CA GLY A 42 -29.32 4.36 -4.93
C GLY A 42 -29.19 5.32 -6.12
N VAL A 43 -29.82 6.51 -6.07
CA VAL A 43 -29.74 7.52 -7.14
C VAL A 43 -28.63 8.52 -6.84
N ASN A 44 -27.60 8.56 -7.69
CA ASN A 44 -26.48 9.52 -7.57
C ASN A 44 -27.00 10.96 -7.61
N LYS A 45 -26.55 11.80 -6.69
CA LYS A 45 -26.92 13.21 -6.52
C LYS A 45 -25.74 14.17 -6.74
N GLY A 46 -24.51 13.66 -6.96
CA GLY A 46 -23.31 14.45 -7.19
C GLY A 46 -22.47 14.63 -5.93
N SER A 47 -21.93 15.84 -5.72
CA SER A 47 -20.99 16.12 -4.64
C SER A 47 -21.67 16.24 -3.28
N TRP A 48 -21.07 15.63 -2.25
CA TRP A 48 -21.49 15.76 -0.87
C TRP A 48 -21.01 17.10 -0.28
N THR A 49 -21.90 17.81 0.40
CA THR A 49 -21.62 19.15 0.97
C THR A 49 -21.74 19.21 2.50
N GLY A 50 -21.89 18.06 3.17
CA GLY A 50 -22.00 17.98 4.64
C GLY A 50 -23.44 18.02 5.16
N SER A 51 -24.42 18.36 4.34
CA SER A 51 -25.82 18.36 4.73
C SER A 51 -26.77 18.09 3.56
N LEU A 52 -27.95 17.55 3.87
CA LEU A 52 -28.96 17.18 2.89
C LEU A 52 -30.37 17.32 3.50
N SER A 53 -31.27 18.05 2.80
CA SER A 53 -32.67 18.01 3.14
C SER A 53 -33.36 16.81 2.50
N LEU A 54 -33.90 15.92 3.33
CA LEU A 54 -34.67 14.74 2.92
C LEU A 54 -36.17 15.05 2.77
N GLY A 55 -36.59 16.24 3.25
CA GLY A 55 -37.98 16.65 3.21
C GLY A 55 -38.87 15.83 4.16
N LYS A 56 -40.05 15.41 3.67
CA LYS A 56 -40.99 14.58 4.43
C LYS A 56 -40.65 13.10 4.29
N ILE A 57 -40.55 12.39 5.41
CA ILE A 57 -40.53 10.93 5.43
C ILE A 57 -41.82 10.41 6.09
N ALA A 58 -42.61 9.65 5.35
CA ALA A 58 -43.85 9.08 5.87
C ALA A 58 -43.58 8.05 6.96
N THR A 59 -44.46 7.97 7.96
CA THR A 59 -44.31 7.00 9.06
C THR A 59 -44.13 5.57 8.56
N GLY A 60 -43.18 4.86 9.14
CA GLY A 60 -42.79 3.52 8.75
C GLY A 60 -41.86 3.41 7.53
N ASN A 61 -41.61 4.51 6.84
CA ASN A 61 -40.71 4.56 5.69
C ASN A 61 -39.27 4.95 6.11
N SER A 62 -38.33 4.63 5.22
CA SER A 62 -36.91 5.00 5.37
C SER A 62 -36.37 5.62 4.09
N VAL A 63 -35.28 6.37 4.24
CA VAL A 63 -34.46 6.90 3.16
C VAL A 63 -33.02 6.47 3.43
N THR A 64 -32.34 5.95 2.41
CA THR A 64 -30.92 5.61 2.51
C THR A 64 -30.07 6.65 1.80
N VAL A 65 -29.03 7.11 2.50
CA VAL A 65 -28.03 8.02 1.96
C VAL A 65 -26.69 7.34 1.98
N ASP A 66 -26.09 7.19 0.81
CA ASP A 66 -24.76 6.62 0.61
C ASP A 66 -23.78 7.78 0.36
N ILE A 67 -22.64 7.78 1.07
CA ILE A 67 -21.59 8.79 0.91
C ILE A 67 -20.25 8.08 0.67
N TRP A 68 -19.57 8.47 -0.41
CA TRP A 68 -18.23 7.97 -0.75
C TRP A 68 -17.21 9.09 -0.64
N ALA A 69 -16.11 8.81 0.06
CA ALA A 69 -14.97 9.73 0.16
C ALA A 69 -13.64 8.96 0.07
N LYS A 70 -12.63 9.55 -0.57
CA LYS A 70 -11.27 9.01 -0.58
C LYS A 70 -10.60 9.26 0.76
N VAL A 71 -9.87 8.25 1.28
CA VAL A 71 -8.94 8.42 2.39
C VAL A 71 -7.71 9.16 1.86
N LEU A 72 -7.33 10.25 2.53
CA LEU A 72 -6.14 11.03 2.17
C LEU A 72 -4.87 10.24 2.46
N SER A 73 -3.82 10.49 1.69
CA SER A 73 -2.48 9.92 1.94
C SER A 73 -1.84 10.42 3.23
N SER A 74 -2.39 11.48 3.83
CA SER A 74 -1.97 12.02 5.13
C SER A 74 -2.78 11.48 6.32
N ALA A 75 -3.70 10.54 6.08
CA ALA A 75 -4.50 9.96 7.15
C ALA A 75 -3.61 9.07 8.05
N ASP A 76 -3.46 9.47 9.30
CA ASP A 76 -2.55 8.90 10.29
C ASP A 76 -3.26 8.24 11.48
N ARG A 77 -4.59 8.14 11.43
CA ARG A 77 -5.45 7.61 12.48
C ARG A 77 -6.80 7.16 11.95
N ASP A 78 -7.58 6.55 12.81
CA ASP A 78 -8.95 6.17 12.53
C ASP A 78 -9.83 7.37 12.17
N VAL A 79 -10.70 7.16 11.18
CA VAL A 79 -11.72 8.13 10.78
C VAL A 79 -12.97 7.89 11.60
N PHE A 80 -13.25 8.81 12.53
CA PHE A 80 -14.52 8.86 13.24
C PHE A 80 -15.51 9.71 12.45
N ASN A 81 -16.67 9.14 12.11
CA ASN A 81 -17.75 9.85 11.42
C ASN A 81 -19.00 9.89 12.28
N LEU A 82 -19.60 11.07 12.42
CA LEU A 82 -20.80 11.34 13.20
C LEU A 82 -21.86 12.00 12.31
N VAL A 83 -23.00 11.36 12.21
CA VAL A 83 -24.17 11.89 11.54
C VAL A 83 -25.22 12.35 12.56
N ASN A 84 -25.89 13.46 12.25
CA ASN A 84 -27.06 13.96 12.97
C ASN A 84 -28.25 14.15 12.03
N VAL A 85 -29.42 13.74 12.46
CA VAL A 85 -30.67 13.90 11.72
C VAL A 85 -31.66 14.66 12.60
N THR A 86 -32.24 15.75 12.08
CA THR A 86 -33.26 16.55 12.74
C THR A 86 -34.57 16.57 11.95
N SER A 87 -35.70 16.86 12.61
CA SER A 87 -36.98 17.11 11.97
C SER A 87 -37.76 18.19 12.76
N ASP A 88 -38.88 18.63 12.27
CA ASP A 88 -39.74 19.58 13.02
C ASP A 88 -40.20 18.99 14.35
N GLU A 89 -40.43 17.66 14.39
CA GLU A 89 -40.90 16.94 15.58
C GLU A 89 -39.74 16.62 16.55
N HIS A 90 -38.48 16.62 16.05
CA HIS A 90 -37.25 16.34 16.81
C HIS A 90 -36.16 17.34 16.46
N PRO A 91 -36.25 18.59 16.88
CA PRO A 91 -35.27 19.63 16.55
C PRO A 91 -33.91 19.42 17.23
N GLU A 92 -33.85 18.70 18.38
CA GLU A 92 -32.62 18.26 19.04
C GLU A 92 -31.87 17.20 18.24
N GLY A 93 -32.59 16.48 17.37
CA GLY A 93 -32.06 15.47 16.49
C GLY A 93 -31.69 14.16 17.16
N ASN A 94 -31.37 13.20 16.29
CA ASN A 94 -30.76 11.89 16.65
C ASN A 94 -29.43 11.74 15.98
N THR A 95 -28.47 11.18 16.70
CA THR A 95 -27.11 10.95 16.19
C THR A 95 -26.79 9.48 16.04
N SER A 96 -25.96 9.17 15.05
CA SER A 96 -25.29 7.87 14.90
C SER A 96 -23.83 8.10 14.50
N ASN A 97 -22.97 7.14 14.84
CA ASN A 97 -21.56 7.26 14.49
C ASN A 97 -20.98 5.91 14.05
N THR A 98 -19.87 6.00 13.36
CA THR A 98 -19.04 4.85 13.00
C THR A 98 -17.57 5.25 12.99
N THR A 99 -16.68 4.28 13.13
CA THR A 99 -15.24 4.47 13.02
C THR A 99 -14.71 3.57 11.92
N VAL A 100 -13.93 4.15 11.01
CA VAL A 100 -13.21 3.41 9.97
C VAL A 100 -11.75 3.37 10.37
N HIS A 101 -11.22 2.17 10.55
CA HIS A 101 -9.80 1.96 10.83
C HIS A 101 -8.98 2.19 9.56
N VAL A 102 -8.08 3.17 9.60
CA VAL A 102 -7.08 3.41 8.54
C VAL A 102 -5.85 2.57 8.85
N ARG A 103 -5.61 1.56 8.02
CA ARG A 103 -4.44 0.69 8.19
C ARG A 103 -3.16 1.45 7.86
N ILE A 104 -2.32 1.65 8.85
CA ILE A 104 -1.04 2.37 8.76
C ILE A 104 0.11 1.36 8.77
N VAL A 105 0.91 1.38 7.73
CA VAL A 105 2.11 0.53 7.59
C VAL A 105 3.34 1.40 7.34
N ASP A 106 4.53 0.83 7.48
CA ASP A 106 5.82 1.43 7.10
C ASP A 106 6.74 0.29 6.66
N LEU A 107 6.62 -0.05 5.37
CA LEU A 107 7.45 -1.10 4.77
C LEU A 107 8.81 -0.54 4.41
N ALA A 108 9.86 -1.11 4.96
CA ALA A 108 11.22 -0.78 4.63
C ALA A 108 11.95 -1.97 4.00
N VAL A 109 12.87 -1.69 3.08
CA VAL A 109 13.73 -2.70 2.46
C VAL A 109 15.18 -2.28 2.51
N ASP A 110 16.05 -3.20 2.96
CA ASP A 110 17.50 -3.08 2.90
C ASP A 110 18.09 -4.13 1.98
N LYS A 111 19.08 -3.73 1.16
CA LYS A 111 19.79 -4.62 0.24
C LYS A 111 21.28 -4.60 0.51
N LEU A 112 21.85 -5.76 0.75
CA LEU A 112 23.25 -5.95 1.06
C LEU A 112 23.91 -6.93 0.06
N VAL A 113 25.23 -6.85 -0.08
CA VAL A 113 26.05 -7.83 -0.81
C VAL A 113 27.22 -8.26 0.07
N ASN A 114 27.53 -9.54 0.04
CA ASN A 114 28.63 -10.10 0.84
C ASN A 114 30.03 -9.72 0.34
N ASN A 115 30.17 -9.31 -0.94
CA ASN A 115 31.42 -8.84 -1.53
C ASN A 115 31.13 -7.73 -2.54
N SER A 116 31.60 -6.51 -2.27
CA SER A 116 31.41 -5.33 -3.13
C SER A 116 32.47 -5.20 -4.24
N VAL A 117 33.56 -6.01 -4.18
CA VAL A 117 34.63 -6.00 -5.19
C VAL A 117 34.95 -7.44 -5.63
N PRO A 118 33.98 -8.14 -6.22
CA PRO A 118 34.19 -9.52 -6.70
C PRO A 118 35.01 -9.54 -7.98
N LYS A 119 35.63 -10.66 -8.27
CA LYS A 119 36.24 -10.94 -9.57
C LYS A 119 35.21 -11.43 -10.56
N TYR A 120 35.56 -11.36 -11.84
CA TYR A 120 34.80 -12.00 -12.90
C TYR A 120 34.67 -13.52 -12.63
N LEU A 121 33.44 -14.05 -12.74
CA LEU A 121 33.02 -15.43 -12.43
C LEU A 121 32.92 -15.76 -10.94
N ASP A 122 33.22 -14.85 -10.02
CA ASP A 122 32.97 -15.10 -8.60
C ASP A 122 31.47 -15.24 -8.31
N MET A 123 31.17 -16.03 -7.28
CA MET A 123 29.85 -16.12 -6.70
C MET A 123 29.71 -15.06 -5.61
N ILE A 124 28.62 -14.30 -5.65
CA ILE A 124 28.24 -13.35 -4.60
C ILE A 124 26.83 -13.63 -4.12
N GLU A 125 26.54 -13.22 -2.90
CA GLU A 125 25.20 -13.32 -2.28
C GLU A 125 24.65 -11.93 -2.02
N TYR A 126 23.48 -11.64 -2.59
CA TYR A 126 22.64 -10.53 -2.17
C TYR A 126 21.76 -10.98 -1.01
N THR A 127 21.67 -10.15 0.02
CA THR A 127 20.72 -10.31 1.13
C THR A 127 19.73 -9.16 1.09
N ILE A 128 18.44 -9.47 1.04
CA ILE A 128 17.34 -8.51 1.09
C ILE A 128 16.61 -8.73 2.40
N VAL A 129 16.43 -7.65 3.15
CA VAL A 129 15.68 -7.64 4.41
C VAL A 129 14.49 -6.71 4.22
N VAL A 130 13.30 -7.22 4.46
CA VAL A 130 12.07 -6.43 4.47
C VAL A 130 11.51 -6.42 5.86
N VAL A 131 11.04 -5.26 6.33
CA VAL A 131 10.43 -5.11 7.65
C VAL A 131 9.20 -4.21 7.53
N ASN A 132 8.18 -4.47 8.36
CA ASN A 132 7.06 -3.58 8.56
C ASN A 132 7.22 -2.84 9.89
N ASN A 133 7.66 -1.59 9.87
CA ASN A 133 7.84 -0.72 11.05
C ASN A 133 6.53 -0.03 11.47
N GLY A 134 5.47 -0.17 10.67
CA GLY A 134 4.16 0.44 10.95
C GLY A 134 3.39 -0.32 12.04
N PRO A 135 2.39 0.35 12.66
CA PRO A 135 1.62 -0.26 13.74
C PRO A 135 0.71 -1.40 13.29
N ASP A 136 0.29 -1.39 12.01
CA ASP A 136 -0.67 -2.35 11.48
C ASP A 136 -0.01 -3.39 10.59
N LYS A 137 -0.65 -4.53 10.45
CA LYS A 137 -0.29 -5.60 9.53
C LYS A 137 -0.37 -5.14 8.08
N SER A 138 0.70 -5.34 7.32
CA SER A 138 0.67 -5.21 5.85
C SER A 138 0.35 -6.55 5.21
N PHE A 139 -0.55 -6.55 4.23
CA PHE A 139 -0.92 -7.75 3.48
C PHE A 139 -0.31 -7.76 2.09
N ASN A 140 -0.14 -8.97 1.53
CA ASN A 140 0.36 -9.18 0.16
C ASN A 140 1.68 -8.44 -0.11
N VAL A 141 2.59 -8.44 0.86
CA VAL A 141 3.90 -7.81 0.71
C VAL A 141 4.69 -8.50 -0.38
N THR A 142 5.19 -7.70 -1.31
CA THR A 142 5.92 -8.16 -2.49
C THR A 142 7.18 -7.33 -2.68
N VAL A 143 8.28 -7.99 -3.02
CA VAL A 143 9.56 -7.36 -3.34
C VAL A 143 9.84 -7.53 -4.83
N GLY A 144 10.23 -6.42 -5.48
CA GLY A 144 10.77 -6.41 -6.82
C GLY A 144 12.30 -6.27 -6.77
N ASP A 145 13.01 -7.26 -7.27
CA ASP A 145 14.48 -7.30 -7.39
C ASP A 145 14.86 -7.98 -8.71
N LEU A 146 14.72 -7.25 -9.80
CA LEU A 146 15.14 -7.78 -11.10
C LEU A 146 16.67 -7.71 -11.22
N LEU A 147 17.29 -8.89 -11.33
CA LEU A 147 18.75 -8.99 -11.44
C LEU A 147 19.28 -8.25 -12.67
N PRO A 148 20.36 -7.45 -12.53
CA PRO A 148 20.96 -6.73 -13.65
C PRO A 148 21.73 -7.68 -14.59
N ASP A 149 21.95 -7.25 -15.85
CA ASP A 149 22.66 -8.01 -16.89
C ASP A 149 24.08 -8.46 -16.52
N GLY A 150 24.68 -7.88 -15.51
CA GLY A 150 26.04 -8.19 -15.05
C GLY A 150 26.15 -9.44 -14.19
N VAL A 151 25.04 -10.06 -13.81
CA VAL A 151 25.01 -11.25 -12.96
C VAL A 151 24.08 -12.33 -13.53
N LYS A 152 24.40 -13.58 -13.20
CA LYS A 152 23.59 -14.75 -13.56
C LYS A 152 23.06 -15.40 -12.29
N PHE A 153 21.74 -15.58 -12.21
CA PHE A 153 21.08 -16.28 -11.10
C PHE A 153 21.60 -17.72 -10.94
N ILE A 154 21.85 -18.13 -9.71
CA ILE A 154 22.27 -19.49 -9.34
C ILE A 154 21.23 -20.16 -8.43
N SER A 155 20.88 -19.51 -7.30
CA SER A 155 19.91 -20.03 -6.34
C SER A 155 19.38 -18.96 -5.41
N SER A 156 18.26 -19.25 -4.73
CA SER A 156 17.73 -18.46 -3.63
C SER A 156 17.21 -19.36 -2.51
N ASN A 157 17.08 -18.81 -1.31
CA ASN A 157 16.53 -19.53 -0.15
C ASN A 157 15.00 -19.34 0.02
N GLY A 158 14.34 -18.60 -0.89
CA GLY A 158 12.91 -18.30 -0.83
C GLY A 158 12.24 -18.42 -2.19
N GLN A 159 10.92 -18.10 -2.23
CA GLN A 159 10.11 -18.13 -3.45
C GLN A 159 10.36 -16.88 -4.32
N TYR A 160 11.55 -16.80 -4.86
CA TYR A 160 11.98 -15.75 -5.78
C TYR A 160 11.92 -16.26 -7.23
N ASN A 161 11.28 -15.47 -8.10
CA ASN A 161 11.26 -15.75 -9.54
C ASN A 161 12.36 -14.92 -10.24
N PRO A 162 13.44 -15.52 -10.73
CA PRO A 162 14.56 -14.79 -11.32
C PRO A 162 14.22 -14.14 -12.68
N ASP A 163 13.19 -14.61 -13.39
CA ASP A 163 12.79 -14.05 -14.69
C ASP A 163 11.99 -12.74 -14.53
N THR A 164 11.24 -12.63 -13.46
CA THR A 164 10.42 -11.44 -13.16
C THR A 164 11.02 -10.56 -12.08
N GLY A 165 11.99 -11.05 -11.32
CA GLY A 165 12.54 -10.37 -10.15
C GLY A 165 11.60 -10.29 -8.95
N VAL A 166 10.53 -11.09 -8.93
CA VAL A 166 9.50 -10.99 -7.89
C VAL A 166 9.75 -12.01 -6.77
N TRP A 167 9.76 -11.51 -5.54
CA TRP A 167 9.66 -12.31 -4.32
C TRP A 167 8.35 -11.99 -3.60
N PHE A 168 7.46 -12.97 -3.50
CA PHE A 168 6.24 -12.84 -2.70
C PHE A 168 6.56 -13.19 -1.23
N VAL A 169 6.50 -12.15 -0.36
CA VAL A 169 6.79 -12.27 1.07
C VAL A 169 5.58 -12.82 1.84
N GLY A 170 4.38 -12.39 1.44
CA GLY A 170 3.13 -12.65 2.15
C GLY A 170 2.72 -11.49 3.04
N ASP A 171 2.15 -11.80 4.21
CA ASP A 171 1.75 -10.79 5.18
C ASP A 171 2.87 -10.54 6.19
N LEU A 172 3.03 -9.27 6.61
CA LEU A 172 3.97 -8.90 7.68
C LEU A 172 3.22 -8.17 8.80
N ASP A 173 3.28 -8.72 10.00
CA ASP A 173 2.77 -8.07 11.21
C ASP A 173 3.67 -6.86 11.62
N ASN A 174 3.21 -6.07 12.58
CA ASN A 174 4.02 -4.99 13.15
C ASN A 174 5.38 -5.51 13.66
N ASN A 175 6.47 -4.87 13.24
CA ASN A 175 7.87 -5.24 13.50
C ASN A 175 8.28 -6.64 13.00
N GLU A 176 7.46 -7.28 12.18
CA GLU A 176 7.85 -8.52 11.53
C GLU A 176 8.78 -8.24 10.34
N SER A 177 9.72 -9.15 10.12
CA SER A 177 10.69 -9.07 9.02
C SER A 177 10.79 -10.38 8.27
N ALA A 178 11.16 -10.28 6.99
CA ALA A 178 11.48 -11.42 6.14
C ALA A 178 12.84 -11.21 5.44
N ILE A 179 13.55 -12.31 5.17
CA ILE A 179 14.89 -12.28 4.59
C ILE A 179 14.94 -13.20 3.38
N LEU A 180 15.39 -12.64 2.25
CA LEU A 180 15.73 -13.38 1.05
C LEU A 180 17.24 -13.30 0.80
N LYS A 181 17.85 -14.44 0.45
CA LYS A 181 19.22 -14.54 -0.01
C LYS A 181 19.22 -15.04 -1.45
N ILE A 182 19.92 -14.32 -2.33
CA ILE A 182 20.06 -14.64 -3.75
C ILE A 182 21.54 -14.81 -4.07
N VAL A 183 21.92 -16.01 -4.48
CA VAL A 183 23.28 -16.31 -4.97
C VAL A 183 23.33 -16.10 -6.47
N VAL A 184 24.30 -15.31 -6.92
CA VAL A 184 24.51 -15.01 -8.33
C VAL A 184 25.98 -15.18 -8.71
N GLN A 185 26.26 -15.48 -9.98
CA GLN A 185 27.58 -15.44 -10.56
C GLN A 185 27.79 -14.12 -11.30
N VAL A 186 28.91 -13.45 -11.05
CA VAL A 186 29.30 -12.23 -11.76
C VAL A 186 29.75 -12.59 -13.17
N ILE A 187 29.13 -12.02 -14.20
CA ILE A 187 29.40 -12.33 -15.62
C ILE A 187 29.79 -11.10 -16.45
N LYS A 188 30.05 -9.96 -15.81
CA LYS A 188 30.46 -8.71 -16.47
C LYS A 188 31.45 -7.96 -15.60
N VAL A 189 32.44 -7.32 -16.21
CA VAL A 189 33.36 -6.39 -15.54
C VAL A 189 32.75 -4.98 -15.47
N GLY A 190 33.27 -4.13 -14.57
CA GLY A 190 32.80 -2.79 -14.33
C GLY A 190 31.81 -2.71 -13.16
N ASN A 191 31.09 -1.59 -13.06
CA ASN A 191 30.12 -1.38 -11.99
C ASN A 191 28.77 -2.02 -12.35
N ILE A 192 28.23 -2.82 -11.43
CA ILE A 192 26.94 -3.48 -11.55
C ILE A 192 26.11 -3.05 -10.36
N THR A 193 25.00 -2.36 -10.62
CA THR A 193 24.05 -1.91 -9.58
C THR A 193 22.80 -2.78 -9.63
N ASN A 194 22.37 -3.28 -8.48
CA ASN A 194 21.12 -3.99 -8.32
C ASN A 194 20.18 -3.21 -7.41
N ASN A 195 18.96 -2.94 -7.89
CA ASN A 195 17.93 -2.17 -7.20
C ASN A 195 16.87 -3.11 -6.64
N VAL A 196 16.26 -2.70 -5.54
CA VAL A 196 15.16 -3.42 -4.90
C VAL A 196 14.06 -2.44 -4.51
N ASN A 197 12.81 -2.90 -4.54
CA ASN A 197 11.69 -2.17 -3.98
C ASN A 197 10.72 -3.11 -3.25
N VAL A 198 9.99 -2.57 -2.27
CA VAL A 198 8.93 -3.29 -1.55
C VAL A 198 7.59 -2.58 -1.72
N THR A 199 6.51 -3.36 -1.80
CA THR A 199 5.12 -2.88 -1.82
C THR A 199 4.23 -3.82 -1.00
N GLY A 200 3.11 -3.29 -0.49
CA GLY A 200 2.12 -4.08 0.26
C GLY A 200 0.81 -3.33 0.37
N THR A 201 -0.15 -3.90 1.11
CA THR A 201 -1.45 -3.28 1.36
C THR A 201 -1.43 -2.54 2.69
N GLY A 202 -1.92 -1.33 2.68
CA GLY A 202 -1.98 -0.38 3.78
C GLY A 202 -1.50 0.99 3.32
N HIS A 203 -1.73 2.00 4.16
CA HIS A 203 -1.15 3.32 3.93
C HIS A 203 0.28 3.33 4.48
N ASP A 204 1.26 3.35 3.57
CA ASP A 204 2.66 3.43 3.94
C ASP A 204 3.04 4.89 4.21
N THR A 205 3.50 5.15 5.45
CA THR A 205 3.79 6.50 5.92
C THR A 205 5.16 7.03 5.51
N ASN A 206 6.03 6.15 4.99
CA ASN A 206 7.40 6.52 4.64
C ASN A 206 7.88 5.80 3.36
N LEU A 207 7.41 6.22 2.22
CA LEU A 207 7.79 5.66 0.92
C LEU A 207 9.28 5.83 0.56
N THR A 208 10.07 6.58 1.34
CA THR A 208 11.49 6.81 1.06
C THR A 208 12.37 5.60 1.40
N ASN A 209 11.93 4.72 2.31
CA ASN A 209 12.61 3.49 2.70
C ASN A 209 12.10 2.23 1.98
N ASN A 210 11.15 2.40 1.04
CA ASN A 210 10.62 1.29 0.23
C ASN A 210 11.55 0.90 -0.92
N ASN A 211 12.66 1.57 -1.10
CA ASN A 211 13.61 1.31 -2.17
C ASN A 211 15.05 1.34 -1.61
N ASP A 212 15.86 0.44 -2.14
CA ASP A 212 17.29 0.42 -1.85
C ASP A 212 18.07 -0.12 -3.06
N SER A 213 19.40 0.01 -3.03
CA SER A 213 20.27 -0.47 -4.08
C SER A 213 21.67 -0.77 -3.56
N VAL A 214 22.32 -1.77 -4.14
CA VAL A 214 23.71 -2.07 -3.87
C VAL A 214 24.50 -2.18 -5.17
N SER A 215 25.74 -1.69 -5.17
CA SER A 215 26.65 -1.77 -6.31
C SER A 215 27.85 -2.64 -5.99
N VAL A 216 28.28 -3.41 -6.97
CA VAL A 216 29.54 -4.13 -6.95
C VAL A 216 30.47 -3.59 -8.04
N SER A 217 31.76 -3.47 -7.75
CA SER A 217 32.78 -3.01 -8.70
C SER A 217 33.68 -4.19 -9.09
N VAL A 218 33.51 -4.67 -10.30
CA VAL A 218 34.24 -5.84 -10.83
C VAL A 218 35.46 -5.34 -11.60
N PRO A 219 36.69 -5.58 -11.10
CA PRO A 219 37.90 -5.17 -11.79
C PRO A 219 38.02 -5.82 -13.16
N ASP A 220 38.67 -5.12 -14.10
CA ASP A 220 39.05 -5.73 -15.36
C ASP A 220 39.94 -6.95 -15.15
N CYS A 221 39.61 -8.06 -15.82
CA CYS A 221 40.43 -9.25 -15.80
C CYS A 221 41.28 -9.34 -17.07
N VAL A 222 42.58 -9.50 -16.89
CA VAL A 222 43.50 -9.82 -18.01
C VAL A 222 43.56 -11.35 -18.13
N ILE A 223 43.05 -11.88 -19.21
CA ILE A 223 43.19 -13.30 -19.55
C ILE A 223 44.48 -13.40 -20.40
N LEU A 224 45.51 -14.04 -19.83
CA LEU A 224 46.73 -14.40 -20.58
C LEU A 224 46.50 -15.77 -21.19
N ASP A 225 46.30 -15.81 -22.50
CA ASP A 225 46.29 -17.07 -23.25
C ASP A 225 47.68 -17.34 -23.83
N ILE A 226 48.25 -18.54 -23.56
CA ILE A 226 49.53 -18.95 -24.09
C ILE A 226 49.36 -20.29 -24.81
N SER A 227 49.63 -20.29 -26.10
CA SER A 227 49.70 -21.52 -26.88
C SER A 227 51.13 -21.84 -27.25
N LYS A 228 51.57 -23.09 -26.99
CA LYS A 228 52.89 -23.61 -27.40
C LYS A 228 52.69 -24.73 -28.43
N VAL A 229 53.24 -24.52 -29.60
CA VAL A 229 53.28 -25.55 -30.65
C VAL A 229 54.68 -26.08 -30.71
N CYS A 230 54.85 -27.42 -30.57
CA CYS A 230 56.12 -28.10 -30.84
C CYS A 230 56.03 -28.74 -32.22
N LEU A 231 56.89 -28.28 -33.15
CA LEU A 231 57.03 -28.90 -34.46
C LEU A 231 58.29 -29.83 -34.39
N LEU A 232 58.08 -31.10 -34.68
CA LEU A 232 59.19 -32.07 -34.95
C LEU A 232 59.47 -31.95 -36.43
N TYR A 233 60.76 -31.68 -36.77
CA TYR A 233 61.33 -31.81 -38.13
C TYR A 233 62.05 -33.13 -38.29
#